data_35979121d85765d21a81397b38d2b661
#
_entry.id   35979121d85765d21a81397b38d2b661
#
_cell.length_a   1.000
_cell.length_b   1.000
_cell.length_c   1.000
_cell.angle_alpha   90.00
_cell.angle_beta   90.00
_cell.angle_gamma   90.00
#
_symmetry.space_group_name_H-M   'P 1'
#
loop_
_entity.id
_entity.type
_entity.pdbx_description
1 polymer ?
#
loop_
_entity_poly.entity_id
_entity_poly.type
_entity_poly.pdbx_seq_one_letter_code
_entity_poly.pdbx_strand_id
1 'polypeptide(L)'
;MSEKVIVVKYFIEHCKITIMSLNIGDIAPNFELPDTELKMRTLDDYRGGKIVLSFIVAASSPVCETELCNFRDSWKEITDLGAKVVAISNDGPFANKAFAEKNHFNFPLLGDYSSKTIRDYGVLMKDLLHIKGYNAAKRSVFVINEDGKIGYKWVSEDPLREPNYEEIKNFLK
;
A
#
# COMPACT_ATOMS: atom_id res chain seq x y z
N MET A 1 18.34 -15.11 41.67
CA MET A 1 17.79 -14.81 40.32
C MET A 1 18.47 -13.54 39.85
N SER A 2 19.20 -13.60 38.75
CA SER A 2 20.17 -12.55 38.39
C SER A 2 19.47 -11.34 37.79
N GLU A 3 19.94 -10.14 38.06
CA GLU A 3 19.45 -8.84 37.52
C GLU A 3 19.30 -8.82 36.00
N LYS A 4 20.07 -9.64 35.28
CA LYS A 4 19.95 -9.77 33.80
C LYS A 4 18.61 -10.33 33.34
N VAL A 5 17.94 -11.17 34.13
CA VAL A 5 16.64 -11.75 33.81
C VAL A 5 15.51 -10.71 33.97
N ILE A 6 15.67 -9.80 34.92
CA ILE A 6 14.68 -8.74 35.19
C ILE A 6 14.73 -7.68 34.09
N VAL A 7 15.91 -7.28 33.61
CA VAL A 7 16.05 -6.29 32.53
C VAL A 7 15.47 -6.81 31.21
N VAL A 8 15.71 -8.08 30.86
CA VAL A 8 15.16 -8.69 29.63
C VAL A 8 13.62 -8.78 29.70
N LYS A 9 13.07 -9.12 30.87
CA LYS A 9 11.61 -9.17 31.07
C LYS A 9 10.97 -7.79 30.97
N TYR A 10 11.62 -6.75 31.51
CA TYR A 10 11.17 -5.36 31.42
C TYR A 10 11.19 -4.82 29.98
N PHE A 11 12.19 -5.23 29.18
CA PHE A 11 12.30 -4.84 27.78
C PHE A 11 11.24 -5.51 26.90
N ILE A 12 10.88 -6.77 27.21
CA ILE A 12 9.84 -7.52 26.44
C ILE A 12 8.43 -7.00 26.77
N GLU A 13 8.15 -6.58 28.00
CA GLU A 13 6.85 -6.05 28.39
C GLU A 13 6.57 -4.63 27.85
N HIS A 14 7.61 -3.85 27.49
CA HIS A 14 7.46 -2.49 26.97
C HIS A 14 7.58 -2.40 25.44
N CYS A 15 7.98 -3.48 24.76
CA CYS A 15 7.91 -3.56 23.31
C CYS A 15 6.51 -4.05 22.85
N LYS A 16 5.46 -3.36 23.26
CA LYS A 16 4.19 -3.42 22.54
C LYS A 16 4.47 -2.82 21.15
N ILE A 17 4.59 -3.69 20.15
CA ILE A 17 4.40 -3.27 18.76
C ILE A 17 2.97 -2.75 18.71
N THR A 18 2.81 -1.47 18.99
CA THR A 18 1.56 -0.77 18.70
C THR A 18 1.45 -0.82 17.18
N ILE A 19 0.54 -1.63 16.66
CA ILE A 19 0.12 -1.55 15.27
C ILE A 19 -0.51 -0.16 15.19
N MET A 20 0.27 0.84 14.80
CA MET A 20 -0.22 2.19 14.62
C MET A 20 -1.12 2.17 13.38
N SER A 21 -2.39 2.21 13.61
CA SER A 21 -3.35 2.50 12.55
C SER A 21 -3.15 3.96 12.15
N LEU A 22 -2.62 4.19 10.95
CA LEU A 22 -2.51 5.52 10.39
C LEU A 22 -3.90 6.16 10.25
N ASN A 23 -4.00 7.44 10.56
CA ASN A 23 -5.23 8.21 10.49
C ASN A 23 -5.11 9.34 9.45
N ILE A 24 -6.23 9.89 9.05
CA ILE A 24 -6.26 11.14 8.27
C ILE A 24 -5.56 12.24 9.08
N GLY A 25 -4.64 12.95 8.45
CA GLY A 25 -3.80 13.98 9.05
C GLY A 25 -2.41 13.51 9.49
N ASP A 26 -2.18 12.20 9.63
CA ASP A 26 -0.86 11.66 9.93
C ASP A 26 0.08 11.82 8.73
N ILE A 27 1.38 11.96 9.01
CA ILE A 27 2.42 11.93 7.97
C ILE A 27 2.46 10.53 7.35
N ALA A 28 2.38 10.45 6.02
CA ALA A 28 2.49 9.19 5.31
C ALA A 28 3.90 8.61 5.48
N PRO A 29 4.05 7.34 5.92
CA PRO A 29 5.34 6.68 6.01
C PRO A 29 6.03 6.65 4.65
N ASN A 30 7.32 7.03 4.62
CA ASN A 30 8.12 6.85 3.43
C ASN A 30 8.43 5.37 3.21
N PHE A 31 8.69 5.01 1.96
CA PHE A 31 9.08 3.67 1.57
C PHE A 31 10.27 3.71 0.61
N GLU A 32 10.93 2.59 0.45
CA GLU A 32 11.94 2.34 -0.57
C GLU A 32 11.69 0.94 -1.14
N LEU A 33 11.08 0.89 -2.33
CA LEU A 33 10.58 -0.34 -2.96
C LEU A 33 11.02 -0.45 -4.43
N PRO A 34 11.33 -1.66 -4.93
CA PRO A 34 11.62 -1.86 -6.34
C PRO A 34 10.35 -1.72 -7.20
N ASP A 35 10.51 -1.03 -8.34
CA ASP A 35 9.52 -1.03 -9.41
C ASP A 35 9.71 -2.26 -10.34
N THR A 36 8.90 -2.33 -11.40
CA THR A 36 8.95 -3.41 -12.39
C THR A 36 10.23 -3.44 -13.24
N GLU A 37 11.02 -2.35 -13.20
CA GLU A 37 12.33 -2.25 -13.87
C GLU A 37 13.50 -2.39 -12.88
N LEU A 38 13.24 -2.89 -11.66
CA LEU A 38 14.20 -3.09 -10.58
C LEU A 38 14.85 -1.79 -10.07
N LYS A 39 14.25 -0.64 -10.33
CA LYS A 39 14.69 0.63 -9.77
C LYS A 39 14.03 0.84 -8.42
N MET A 40 14.83 1.23 -7.44
CA MET A 40 14.31 1.59 -6.12
C MET A 40 13.56 2.91 -6.21
N ARG A 41 12.34 2.93 -5.69
CA ARG A 41 11.43 4.08 -5.65
C ARG A 41 11.07 4.41 -4.23
N THR A 42 10.99 5.69 -3.96
CA THR A 42 10.56 6.23 -2.67
C THR A 42 9.24 7.00 -2.84
N LEU A 43 8.56 7.30 -1.73
CA LEU A 43 7.38 8.16 -1.77
C LEU A 43 7.72 9.55 -2.34
N ASP A 44 8.93 10.04 -2.07
CA ASP A 44 9.38 11.36 -2.53
C ASP A 44 9.50 11.47 -4.05
N ASP A 45 9.73 10.36 -4.78
CA ASP A 45 9.76 10.33 -6.25
C ASP A 45 8.40 10.70 -6.88
N TYR A 46 7.34 10.62 -6.11
CA TYR A 46 5.97 10.89 -6.56
C TYR A 46 5.42 12.23 -6.10
N ARG A 47 6.18 13.02 -5.33
CA ARG A 47 5.77 14.37 -4.87
C ARG A 47 5.49 15.31 -6.04
N GLY A 48 4.89 16.46 -5.75
CA GLY A 48 4.49 17.50 -6.72
C GLY A 48 3.04 17.39 -7.16
N GLY A 49 2.20 16.80 -6.34
CA GLY A 49 0.76 16.63 -6.47
C GLY A 49 0.24 15.65 -5.43
N LYS A 50 -1.07 15.40 -5.41
CA LYS A 50 -1.66 14.35 -4.59
C LYS A 50 -1.22 12.97 -5.11
N ILE A 51 -1.08 12.00 -4.21
CA ILE A 51 -0.70 10.62 -4.54
C ILE A 51 -1.81 9.68 -4.10
N VAL A 52 -2.39 8.95 -5.05
CA VAL A 52 -3.31 7.83 -4.79
C VAL A 52 -2.46 6.57 -4.63
N LEU A 53 -2.26 6.14 -3.39
CA LEU A 53 -1.49 4.97 -3.04
C LEU A 53 -2.43 3.79 -2.79
N SER A 54 -2.44 2.79 -3.70
CA SER A 54 -3.28 1.60 -3.59
C SER A 54 -2.45 0.40 -3.16
N PHE A 55 -2.85 -0.25 -2.06
CA PHE A 55 -2.30 -1.54 -1.64
C PHE A 55 -3.22 -2.65 -2.13
N ILE A 56 -2.70 -3.53 -2.98
CA ILE A 56 -3.43 -4.67 -3.50
C ILE A 56 -3.04 -5.97 -2.78
N VAL A 57 -3.98 -6.91 -2.75
CA VAL A 57 -3.80 -8.19 -2.03
C VAL A 57 -2.73 -9.05 -2.66
N ALA A 58 -2.78 -9.24 -3.99
CA ALA A 58 -1.82 -10.03 -4.74
C ALA A 58 -1.87 -9.69 -6.23
N ALA A 59 -0.71 -9.67 -6.91
CA ALA A 59 -0.65 -9.57 -8.35
C ALA A 59 -1.43 -10.73 -9.01
N SER A 60 -2.11 -10.43 -10.11
CA SER A 60 -2.91 -11.39 -10.89
C SER A 60 -4.11 -12.01 -10.17
N SER A 61 -4.50 -11.54 -8.98
CA SER A 61 -5.79 -11.94 -8.41
C SER A 61 -6.92 -11.22 -9.14
N PRO A 62 -8.09 -11.87 -9.38
CA PRO A 62 -9.15 -11.30 -10.22
C PRO A 62 -9.64 -9.93 -9.77
N VAL A 63 -9.85 -9.73 -8.46
CA VAL A 63 -10.34 -8.44 -7.93
C VAL A 63 -9.25 -7.36 -7.98
N CYS A 64 -7.97 -7.72 -7.79
CA CYS A 64 -6.86 -6.77 -7.96
C CYS A 64 -6.69 -6.36 -9.43
N GLU A 65 -6.92 -7.29 -10.37
CA GLU A 65 -6.91 -6.98 -11.80
C GLU A 65 -8.01 -5.97 -12.13
N THR A 66 -9.25 -6.19 -11.65
CA THR A 66 -10.36 -5.25 -11.83
C THR A 66 -10.05 -3.88 -11.23
N GLU A 67 -9.57 -3.83 -9.98
CA GLU A 67 -9.23 -2.57 -9.31
C GLU A 67 -8.19 -1.76 -10.09
N LEU A 68 -7.07 -2.38 -10.45
CA LEU A 68 -6.01 -1.67 -11.16
C LEU A 68 -6.40 -1.31 -12.60
N CYS A 69 -7.26 -2.10 -13.25
CA CYS A 69 -7.86 -1.72 -14.54
C CYS A 69 -8.76 -0.49 -14.40
N ASN A 70 -9.57 -0.38 -13.34
CA ASN A 70 -10.37 0.81 -13.07
C ASN A 70 -9.49 2.06 -12.86
N PHE A 71 -8.36 1.95 -12.15
CA PHE A 71 -7.40 3.06 -12.04
C PHE A 71 -6.73 3.38 -13.38
N ARG A 72 -6.34 2.37 -14.18
CA ARG A 72 -5.80 2.58 -15.54
C ARG A 72 -6.79 3.33 -16.42
N ASP A 73 -8.05 2.92 -16.43
CA ASP A 73 -9.09 3.49 -17.30
C ASP A 73 -9.47 4.91 -16.85
N SER A 74 -9.33 5.21 -15.55
CA SER A 74 -9.52 6.55 -14.97
C SER A 74 -8.25 7.39 -14.95
N TRP A 75 -7.13 6.89 -15.49
CA TRP A 75 -5.80 7.51 -15.39
C TRP A 75 -5.79 8.97 -15.84
N LYS A 76 -6.39 9.25 -17.00
CA LYS A 76 -6.42 10.61 -17.54
C LYS A 76 -7.16 11.57 -16.61
N GLU A 77 -8.33 11.16 -16.10
CA GLU A 77 -9.10 11.97 -15.16
C GLU A 77 -8.31 12.28 -13.88
N ILE A 78 -7.65 11.26 -13.31
CA ILE A 78 -6.83 11.39 -12.09
C ILE A 78 -5.64 12.34 -12.33
N THR A 79 -4.94 12.19 -13.46
CA THR A 79 -3.80 13.05 -13.79
C THR A 79 -4.18 14.48 -14.13
N ASP A 80 -5.34 14.69 -14.77
CA ASP A 80 -5.89 16.02 -15.04
C ASP A 80 -6.25 16.75 -13.73
N LEU A 81 -6.53 16.00 -12.64
CA LEU A 81 -6.70 16.53 -11.27
C LEU A 81 -5.38 16.74 -10.52
N GLY A 82 -4.23 16.58 -11.19
CA GLY A 82 -2.90 16.79 -10.60
C GLY A 82 -2.44 15.65 -9.69
N ALA A 83 -3.11 14.50 -9.71
CA ALA A 83 -2.76 13.36 -8.87
C ALA A 83 -1.98 12.28 -9.64
N LYS A 84 -1.18 11.50 -8.90
CA LYS A 84 -0.45 10.33 -9.40
C LYS A 84 -1.00 9.07 -8.74
N VAL A 85 -1.05 7.96 -9.48
CA VAL A 85 -1.41 6.64 -8.93
C VAL A 85 -0.13 5.84 -8.74
N VAL A 86 0.00 5.18 -7.58
CA VAL A 86 1.06 4.23 -7.25
C VAL A 86 0.41 3.01 -6.61
N ALA A 87 0.66 1.83 -7.16
CA ALA A 87 0.19 0.59 -6.58
C ALA A 87 1.33 -0.16 -5.87
N ILE A 88 1.01 -0.82 -4.76
CA ILE A 88 1.96 -1.64 -3.98
C ILE A 88 1.35 -3.02 -3.76
N SER A 89 2.12 -4.07 -4.02
CA SER A 89 1.78 -5.45 -3.68
C SER A 89 2.86 -6.09 -2.81
N ASN A 90 2.53 -7.20 -2.17
CA ASN A 90 3.49 -8.06 -1.46
C ASN A 90 4.33 -8.92 -2.42
N ASP A 91 4.04 -8.87 -3.72
CA ASP A 91 4.73 -9.68 -4.71
C ASP A 91 6.10 -9.09 -5.06
N GLY A 92 6.97 -9.93 -5.60
CA GLY A 92 8.26 -9.49 -6.11
C GLY A 92 8.13 -8.74 -7.45
N PRO A 93 9.17 -7.96 -7.84
CA PRO A 93 9.12 -7.10 -9.01
C PRO A 93 8.88 -7.85 -10.33
N PHE A 94 9.33 -9.11 -10.46
CA PHE A 94 9.09 -9.90 -11.68
C PHE A 94 7.63 -10.31 -11.86
N ALA A 95 6.95 -10.70 -10.77
CA ALA A 95 5.52 -10.99 -10.80
C ALA A 95 4.70 -9.73 -11.11
N ASN A 96 5.06 -8.62 -10.46
CA ASN A 96 4.47 -7.32 -10.73
C ASN A 96 4.68 -6.86 -12.17
N LYS A 97 5.85 -7.10 -12.76
CA LYS A 97 6.14 -6.79 -14.16
C LYS A 97 5.21 -7.54 -15.11
N ALA A 98 5.14 -8.86 -14.96
CA ALA A 98 4.25 -9.69 -15.79
C ALA A 98 2.77 -9.25 -15.69
N PHE A 99 2.34 -8.90 -14.47
CA PHE A 99 0.98 -8.43 -14.23
C PHE A 99 0.73 -7.05 -14.85
N ALA A 100 1.67 -6.11 -14.71
CA ALA A 100 1.55 -4.77 -15.29
C ALA A 100 1.57 -4.79 -16.82
N GLU A 101 2.44 -5.60 -17.43
CA GLU A 101 2.52 -5.75 -18.89
C GLU A 101 1.24 -6.38 -19.47
N LYS A 102 0.75 -7.45 -18.85
CA LYS A 102 -0.50 -8.11 -19.26
C LYS A 102 -1.68 -7.14 -19.32
N ASN A 103 -1.77 -6.24 -18.35
CA ASN A 103 -2.91 -5.34 -18.19
C ASN A 103 -2.65 -3.91 -18.70
N HIS A 104 -1.46 -3.66 -19.26
CA HIS A 104 -1.06 -2.36 -19.80
C HIS A 104 -1.21 -1.21 -18.78
N PHE A 105 -0.79 -1.43 -17.52
CA PHE A 105 -0.84 -0.38 -16.52
C PHE A 105 0.13 0.76 -16.89
N ASN A 106 -0.37 1.99 -16.78
CA ASN A 106 0.35 3.23 -17.10
C ASN A 106 0.82 3.98 -15.84
N PHE A 107 0.84 3.31 -14.72
CA PHE A 107 1.33 3.78 -13.40
C PHE A 107 2.24 2.73 -12.77
N PRO A 108 3.12 3.14 -11.83
CA PRO A 108 4.05 2.22 -11.18
C PRO A 108 3.33 1.21 -10.29
N LEU A 109 3.80 -0.04 -10.34
CA LEU A 109 3.46 -1.13 -9.44
C LEU A 109 4.73 -1.56 -8.71
N LEU A 110 4.78 -1.33 -7.39
CA LEU A 110 5.95 -1.54 -6.54
C LEU A 110 5.83 -2.84 -5.74
N GLY A 111 6.96 -3.49 -5.48
CA GLY A 111 7.01 -4.77 -4.77
C GLY A 111 7.47 -4.63 -3.32
N ASP A 112 6.57 -4.73 -2.36
CA ASP A 112 6.90 -4.81 -0.92
C ASP A 112 7.02 -6.27 -0.45
N TYR A 113 7.89 -7.05 -1.10
CA TYR A 113 8.12 -8.47 -0.79
C TYR A 113 8.54 -8.71 0.67
N SER A 114 9.02 -7.70 1.37
CA SER A 114 9.34 -7.75 2.80
C SER A 114 8.14 -7.47 3.70
N SER A 115 7.06 -6.97 3.14
CA SER A 115 5.88 -6.45 3.84
C SER A 115 6.19 -5.32 4.84
N LYS A 116 7.32 -4.63 4.66
CA LYS A 116 7.69 -3.54 5.59
C LYS A 116 6.74 -2.36 5.46
N THR A 117 6.54 -1.88 4.23
CA THR A 117 5.63 -0.75 3.94
C THR A 117 4.19 -1.09 4.30
N ILE A 118 3.75 -2.30 3.98
CA ILE A 118 2.42 -2.82 4.35
C ILE A 118 2.21 -2.78 5.87
N ARG A 119 3.26 -3.13 6.67
CA ARG A 119 3.20 -3.00 8.14
C ARG A 119 3.20 -1.56 8.59
N ASP A 120 4.04 -0.71 8.01
CA ASP A 120 4.16 0.71 8.37
C ASP A 120 2.85 1.47 8.13
N TYR A 121 2.09 1.08 7.08
CA TYR A 121 0.76 1.61 6.80
C TYR A 121 -0.37 0.92 7.61
N GLY A 122 -0.04 -0.09 8.42
CA GLY A 122 -1.01 -0.79 9.28
C GLY A 122 -2.02 -1.65 8.50
N VAL A 123 -1.67 -2.06 7.28
CA VAL A 123 -2.56 -2.80 6.38
C VAL A 123 -2.12 -4.25 6.14
N LEU A 124 -1.34 -4.84 7.05
CA LEU A 124 -0.97 -6.25 6.94
C LEU A 124 -2.17 -7.15 7.23
N MET A 125 -2.50 -8.03 6.29
CA MET A 125 -3.40 -9.17 6.44
C MET A 125 -2.57 -10.43 6.65
N LYS A 126 -2.74 -11.08 7.78
CA LYS A 126 -2.06 -12.35 8.09
C LYS A 126 -2.92 -13.52 7.64
N ASP A 127 -2.27 -14.60 7.25
CA ASP A 127 -2.90 -15.89 6.95
C ASP A 127 -4.07 -15.73 5.94
N LEU A 128 -3.82 -15.01 4.85
CA LEU A 128 -4.80 -14.77 3.80
C LEU A 128 -5.49 -16.08 3.39
N LEU A 129 -6.82 -16.05 3.28
CA LEU A 129 -7.66 -17.22 2.98
C LEU A 129 -7.43 -18.40 3.94
N HIS A 130 -7.06 -18.12 5.20
CA HIS A 130 -6.73 -19.11 6.24
C HIS A 130 -5.49 -19.97 5.92
N ILE A 131 -4.67 -19.56 4.95
CA ILE A 131 -3.41 -20.23 4.61
C ILE A 131 -2.31 -19.71 5.54
N LYS A 132 -1.89 -20.54 6.49
CA LYS A 132 -0.88 -20.18 7.49
C LYS A 132 0.41 -19.67 6.85
N GLY A 133 0.83 -18.47 7.26
CA GLY A 133 2.04 -17.81 6.77
C GLY A 133 1.87 -17.10 5.43
N TYR A 134 0.74 -17.23 4.73
CA TYR A 134 0.46 -16.45 3.54
C TYR A 134 -0.03 -15.06 3.95
N ASN A 135 0.90 -14.12 4.00
CA ASN A 135 0.62 -12.74 4.35
C ASN A 135 0.49 -11.87 3.10
N ALA A 136 -0.41 -10.90 3.13
CA ALA A 136 -0.67 -9.97 2.04
C ALA A 136 -1.01 -8.59 2.58
N ALA A 137 -1.21 -7.61 1.71
CA ALA A 137 -1.83 -6.35 2.11
C ALA A 137 -3.35 -6.51 2.22
N LYS A 138 -3.96 -5.85 3.19
CA LYS A 138 -5.38 -5.52 3.12
C LYS A 138 -5.58 -4.60 1.93
N ARG A 139 -6.61 -4.84 1.14
CA ARG A 139 -6.97 -3.92 0.06
C ARG A 139 -7.26 -2.55 0.67
N SER A 140 -6.51 -1.55 0.23
CA SER A 140 -6.62 -0.21 0.82
C SER A 140 -6.16 0.87 -0.14
N VAL A 141 -6.75 2.05 -0.01
CA VAL A 141 -6.37 3.25 -0.74
C VAL A 141 -6.13 4.38 0.25
N PHE A 142 -4.98 5.01 0.11
CA PHE A 142 -4.64 6.26 0.79
C PHE A 142 -4.45 7.35 -0.25
N VAL A 143 -4.99 8.54 -0.01
CA VAL A 143 -4.59 9.71 -0.77
C VAL A 143 -3.70 10.56 0.11
N ILE A 144 -2.48 10.79 -0.38
CA ILE A 144 -1.47 11.60 0.29
C ILE A 144 -1.52 12.98 -0.35
N ASN A 145 -1.70 14.01 0.46
CA ASN A 145 -1.73 15.41 0.04
C ASN A 145 -0.31 15.91 -0.31
N GLU A 146 -0.22 17.09 -0.91
CA GLU A 146 1.05 17.73 -1.29
C GLU A 146 1.96 18.00 -0.08
N ASP A 147 1.39 18.20 1.12
CA ASP A 147 2.12 18.37 2.38
C ASP A 147 2.65 17.04 2.98
N GLY A 148 2.43 15.91 2.30
CA GLY A 148 2.86 14.59 2.72
C GLY A 148 1.97 13.93 3.77
N LYS A 149 0.80 14.49 4.07
CA LYS A 149 -0.16 13.91 5.03
C LYS A 149 -1.22 13.09 4.33
N ILE A 150 -1.74 12.09 5.05
CA ILE A 150 -2.88 11.30 4.61
C ILE A 150 -4.13 12.18 4.65
N GLY A 151 -4.72 12.44 3.49
CA GLY A 151 -5.96 13.20 3.34
C GLY A 151 -7.20 12.33 3.24
N TYR A 152 -7.04 11.14 2.63
CA TYR A 152 -8.12 10.15 2.50
C TYR A 152 -7.57 8.76 2.84
N LYS A 153 -8.41 7.93 3.45
CA LYS A 153 -8.09 6.56 3.79
C LYS A 153 -9.32 5.66 3.63
N TRP A 154 -9.15 4.58 2.90
CA TRP A 154 -10.08 3.48 2.84
C TRP A 154 -9.33 2.16 3.03
N VAL A 155 -9.81 1.27 3.89
CA VAL A 155 -9.20 -0.06 4.18
C VAL A 155 -10.32 -1.07 4.29
N SER A 156 -10.18 -2.21 3.60
CA SER A 156 -11.13 -3.33 3.67
C SER A 156 -10.54 -4.52 4.42
N GLU A 157 -11.32 -5.09 5.34
CA GLU A 157 -11.03 -6.40 5.92
C GLU A 157 -11.40 -7.54 4.95
N ASP A 158 -12.30 -7.30 4.01
CA ASP A 158 -12.68 -8.23 2.96
C ASP A 158 -11.79 -8.03 1.73
N PRO A 159 -10.95 -9.02 1.35
CA PRO A 159 -10.06 -8.91 0.20
C PRO A 159 -10.81 -8.84 -1.14
N LEU A 160 -12.09 -9.15 -1.19
CA LEU A 160 -12.91 -9.12 -2.41
C LEU A 160 -13.64 -7.79 -2.61
N ARG A 161 -13.66 -6.91 -1.61
CA ARG A 161 -14.34 -5.62 -1.70
C ARG A 161 -13.44 -4.57 -2.35
N GLU A 162 -13.90 -3.98 -3.45
CA GLU A 162 -13.24 -2.86 -4.12
C GLU A 162 -13.52 -1.51 -3.42
N PRO A 163 -12.63 -0.49 -3.60
CA PRO A 163 -12.89 0.86 -3.13
C PRO A 163 -14.00 1.55 -3.94
N ASN A 164 -14.54 2.63 -3.39
CA ASN A 164 -15.42 3.51 -4.15
C ASN A 164 -14.58 4.53 -4.94
N TYR A 165 -14.42 4.31 -6.24
CA TYR A 165 -13.59 5.14 -7.12
C TYR A 165 -14.13 6.58 -7.25
N GLU A 166 -15.45 6.78 -7.18
CA GLU A 166 -16.05 8.12 -7.23
C GLU A 166 -15.73 8.93 -5.96
N GLU A 167 -15.69 8.29 -4.78
CA GLU A 167 -15.25 8.96 -3.55
C GLU A 167 -13.79 9.40 -3.66
N ILE A 168 -12.92 8.55 -4.20
CA ILE A 168 -11.51 8.89 -4.42
C ILE A 168 -11.40 10.08 -5.37
N LYS A 169 -12.07 10.04 -6.52
CA LYS A 169 -12.05 11.14 -7.51
C LYS A 169 -12.63 12.44 -6.94
N ASN A 170 -13.70 12.35 -6.14
CA ASN A 170 -14.28 13.53 -5.50
C ASN A 170 -13.34 14.14 -4.46
N PHE A 171 -12.56 13.33 -3.75
CA PHE A 171 -11.53 13.84 -2.84
C PHE A 171 -10.37 14.52 -3.58
N LEU A 172 -10.07 14.12 -4.81
CA LEU A 172 -9.00 14.72 -5.62
C LEU A 172 -9.38 16.12 -6.16
N LYS A 173 -10.67 16.40 -6.40
CA LYS A 173 -11.18 17.72 -6.82
C LYS A 173 -10.97 18.79 -5.76
#